data_d37ba2d9f7bb072602724e7914686de5
#
_entry.id   d37ba2d9f7bb072602724e7914686de5
#
_cell.length_a   1.000
_cell.length_b   1.000
_cell.length_c   1.000
_cell.angle_alpha   90.00
_cell.angle_beta   90.00
_cell.angle_gamma   90.00
#
_symmetry.space_group_name_H-M   'P 1'
#
loop_
_entity.id
_entity.type
_entity.pdbx_description
1 polymer ?
#
loop_
_entity_poly.entity_id
_entity_poly.type
_entity_poly.pdbx_seq_one_letter_code
_entity_poly.pdbx_strand_id
1 'polypeptide(L)'
;LVFMVCSAFSFKKGKGEKAVYAFGVAASFNDTVVYFTDIQVLDSVKLDKGGFLPKRDLYTYQLKNYLEFDLKCPDYTCMIYFSENKKKLEKESAKVKSKYKKNKSIVLMPIDPDAFRFKKPEE
;
A
#
# COMPACT_ATOMS: atom_id res chain seq x y z
N LEU A 1 -16.91 0.46 -26.86
CA LEU A 1 -16.43 0.54 -26.50
C LEU A 1 -15.59 0.69 -25.95
N VAL A 2 -15.42 0.98 -25.81
CA VAL A 2 -14.55 1.27 -25.32
C VAL A 2 -13.74 0.77 -24.69
N PHE A 3 -13.89 0.57 -24.54
CA PHE A 3 -13.11 0.25 -23.92
C PHE A 3 -12.12 -0.09 -24.03
N MET A 4 -11.90 -0.02 -24.44
CA MET A 4 -10.98 -0.23 -24.60
C MET A 4 -10.11 0.15 -24.50
N VAL A 5 -10.21 0.57 -24.42
CA VAL A 5 -9.40 1.08 -24.37
C VAL A 5 -8.69 1.13 -23.53
N CYS A 6 -8.85 1.43 -23.06
CA CYS A 6 -8.15 1.58 -22.24
C CYS A 6 -7.33 0.74 -21.97
N SER A 7 -7.43 0.14 -22.17
CA SER A 7 -6.61 -0.65 -21.93
C SER A 7 -5.51 -0.56 -22.39
N ALA A 8 -5.42 -0.05 -23.04
CA ALA A 8 -4.33 -0.02 -23.50
C ALA A 8 -3.48 0.59 -22.73
N PHE A 9 -3.69 1.22 -22.12
CA PHE A 9 -2.76 1.77 -21.55
C PHE A 9 -2.06 1.16 -20.74
N SER A 10 -2.30 0.44 -20.47
CA SER A 10 -1.56 -0.04 -19.72
C SER A 10 -0.38 -0.45 -20.15
N PHE A 11 -0.10 -0.42 -20.97
CA PHE A 11 0.96 -0.84 -21.30
C PHE A 11 1.90 -0.09 -21.46
N LYS A 12 1.84 0.92 -21.10
CA LYS A 12 2.70 1.73 -21.21
C LYS A 12 3.82 1.62 -20.43
N LYS A 13 4.20 0.76 -19.70
CA LYS A 13 5.36 0.62 -19.05
C LYS A 13 6.48 0.47 -19.94
N GLY A 14 7.65 0.75 -19.56
CA GLY A 14 8.84 0.58 -20.36
C GLY A 14 9.09 -0.88 -20.57
N LYS A 15 9.81 -1.22 -21.66
CA LYS A 15 10.12 -2.54 -21.91
C LYS A 15 10.90 -3.13 -20.84
N GLY A 16 10.62 -4.29 -20.42
CA GLY A 16 11.32 -5.02 -19.41
C GLY A 16 11.11 -4.52 -18.01
N GLU A 17 10.36 -3.46 -17.84
CA GLU A 17 10.09 -2.95 -16.53
C GLU A 17 8.83 -3.54 -15.98
N LYS A 18 8.81 -3.80 -14.71
CA LYS A 18 7.65 -4.33 -14.05
C LYS A 18 7.09 -3.31 -13.09
N ALA A 19 5.78 -3.26 -13.02
CA ALA A 19 5.15 -2.39 -12.04
C ALA A 19 5.39 -2.93 -10.65
N VAL A 20 5.55 -2.05 -9.70
CA VAL A 20 5.64 -2.42 -8.29
C VAL A 20 4.33 -2.02 -7.65
N TYR A 21 3.74 -2.97 -6.94
CA TYR A 21 2.47 -2.74 -6.25
C TYR A 21 2.73 -2.70 -4.76
N ALA A 22 1.90 -1.97 -4.03
CA ALA A 22 2.08 -1.85 -2.58
C ALA A 22 0.77 -1.58 -1.88
N PHE A 23 0.69 -2.01 -0.63
CA PHE A 23 -0.38 -1.59 0.25
C PHE A 23 0.20 -1.32 1.63
N GLY A 24 -0.48 -0.51 2.41
CA GLY A 24 -0.03 -0.16 3.74
C GLY A 24 -1.00 -0.64 4.80
N VAL A 25 -0.45 -0.93 5.96
CA VAL A 25 -1.22 -1.35 7.13
C VAL A 25 -0.74 -0.54 8.31
N ALA A 26 -1.67 -0.05 9.11
CA ALA A 26 -1.32 0.72 10.30
C ALA A 26 -2.08 0.16 11.49
N ALA A 27 -1.37 -0.13 12.55
CA ALA A 27 -1.95 -0.71 13.76
C ALA A 27 -1.35 -0.05 14.98
N SER A 28 -2.08 -0.07 16.09
CA SER A 28 -1.64 0.52 17.32
C SER A 28 -1.96 -0.41 18.48
N PHE A 29 -1.10 -0.43 19.48
CA PHE A 29 -1.37 -1.19 20.68
C PHE A 29 -2.44 -0.51 21.54
N ASN A 30 -2.69 0.75 21.28
CA ASN A 30 -3.64 1.52 22.10
C ASN A 30 -5.01 1.63 21.49
N ASP A 31 -5.24 0.95 20.36
CA ASP A 31 -6.51 1.09 19.66
C ASP A 31 -6.88 -0.23 18.99
N THR A 32 -8.16 -0.43 18.78
CA THR A 32 -8.65 -1.64 18.14
C THR A 32 -8.87 -1.46 16.64
N VAL A 33 -8.71 -0.25 16.12
CA VAL A 33 -8.89 0.00 14.69
C VAL A 33 -7.57 -0.21 13.97
N VAL A 34 -7.60 -1.02 12.93
CA VAL A 34 -6.45 -1.25 12.06
C VAL A 34 -6.80 -0.68 10.70
N TYR A 35 -5.97 0.24 10.22
CA TYR A 35 -6.20 0.86 8.92
C TYR A 35 -5.41 0.16 7.85
N PHE A 36 -5.96 0.06 6.66
CA PHE A 36 -5.22 -0.50 5.54
C PHE A 36 -5.60 0.20 4.25
N THR A 37 -4.63 0.29 3.34
CA THR A 37 -4.88 0.89 2.04
C THR A 37 -5.24 -0.19 1.03
N ASP A 38 -5.80 0.22 -0.09
CA ASP A 38 -5.93 -0.67 -1.23
C ASP A 38 -4.55 -0.94 -1.81
N ILE A 39 -4.48 -1.87 -2.75
CA ILE A 39 -3.24 -2.14 -3.46
C ILE A 39 -3.06 -1.06 -4.51
N GLN A 40 -1.93 -0.38 -4.45
CA GLN A 40 -1.63 0.75 -5.33
C GLN A 40 -0.41 0.45 -6.18
N VAL A 41 -0.36 1.05 -7.35
CA VAL A 41 0.82 0.97 -8.21
C VAL A 41 1.74 2.11 -7.81
N LEU A 42 3.01 1.79 -7.61
CA LEU A 42 4.01 2.81 -7.30
C LEU A 42 4.64 3.27 -8.61
N ASP A 43 4.44 4.53 -8.94
CA ASP A 43 4.91 5.09 -10.20
C ASP A 43 6.42 5.19 -10.26
N SER A 44 6.97 4.77 -11.38
CA SER A 44 8.40 4.93 -11.66
C SER A 44 9.31 4.34 -10.60
N VAL A 45 8.90 3.25 -10.01
CA VAL A 45 9.64 2.61 -8.95
C VAL A 45 10.09 1.24 -9.41
N LYS A 46 11.30 0.87 -8.99
CA LYS A 46 11.91 -0.40 -9.34
C LYS A 46 12.53 -0.97 -8.09
N LEU A 47 12.32 -2.26 -7.85
CA LEU A 47 12.94 -2.92 -6.72
C LEU A 47 14.44 -3.04 -6.95
N ASP A 48 15.22 -3.01 -5.87
CA ASP A 48 16.67 -3.13 -5.99
C ASP A 48 17.07 -4.58 -6.25
N LYS A 49 18.37 -4.83 -6.35
CA LYS A 49 18.88 -6.16 -6.65
C LYS A 49 18.45 -7.21 -5.67
N GLY A 50 18.27 -6.84 -4.43
CA GLY A 50 17.83 -7.78 -3.41
C GLY A 50 16.34 -7.97 -3.36
N GLY A 51 15.59 -7.28 -4.22
CA GLY A 51 14.15 -7.37 -4.19
C GLY A 51 13.49 -6.46 -3.18
N PHE A 52 14.23 -5.46 -2.68
CA PHE A 52 13.72 -4.55 -1.67
C PHE A 52 13.26 -3.24 -2.30
N LEU A 53 12.29 -2.63 -1.65
CA LEU A 53 11.76 -1.35 -2.11
C LEU A 53 12.70 -0.22 -1.67
N PRO A 54 13.27 0.53 -2.60
CA PRO A 54 14.13 1.65 -2.22
C PRO A 54 13.34 2.69 -1.47
N LYS A 55 13.94 3.25 -0.44
CA LYS A 55 13.32 4.30 0.36
C LYS A 55 12.01 3.87 1.01
N ARG A 56 11.93 2.60 1.38
CA ARG A 56 10.73 2.05 1.99
C ARG A 56 10.27 2.88 3.19
N ASP A 57 11.21 3.36 3.98
CA ASP A 57 10.88 4.13 5.17
C ASP A 57 10.14 5.42 4.85
N LEU A 58 10.42 6.00 3.69
CA LEU A 58 9.76 7.23 3.31
C LEU A 58 8.32 6.99 2.90
N TYR A 59 8.04 5.81 2.36
CA TYR A 59 6.65 5.44 2.05
C TYR A 59 5.85 5.23 3.33
N THR A 60 6.41 4.52 4.30
CA THR A 60 5.69 4.31 5.55
C THR A 60 5.52 5.63 6.29
N TYR A 61 6.47 6.54 6.15
CA TYR A 61 6.37 7.85 6.74
C TYR A 61 5.20 8.64 6.16
N GLN A 62 4.95 8.50 4.87
CA GLN A 62 3.79 9.14 4.25
C GLN A 62 2.49 8.67 4.90
N LEU A 63 2.37 7.36 5.10
CA LEU A 63 1.19 6.81 5.72
C LEU A 63 1.06 7.27 7.17
N LYS A 64 2.17 7.30 7.89
CA LYS A 64 2.16 7.73 9.26
C LYS A 64 1.71 9.18 9.37
N ASN A 65 2.20 10.04 8.49
CA ASN A 65 1.78 11.43 8.47
C ASN A 65 0.30 11.58 8.20
N TYR A 66 -0.22 10.80 7.27
CA TYR A 66 -1.63 10.84 6.97
C TYR A 66 -2.47 10.48 8.20
N LEU A 67 -2.07 9.42 8.90
CA LEU A 67 -2.79 9.02 10.10
C LEU A 67 -2.68 10.07 11.20
N GLU A 68 -1.50 10.60 11.38
CA GLU A 68 -1.29 11.55 12.44
C GLU A 68 -2.00 12.87 12.23
N PHE A 69 -1.92 13.41 11.03
CA PHE A 69 -2.42 14.75 10.78
C PHE A 69 -3.83 14.78 10.18
N ASP A 70 -4.16 13.84 9.33
CA ASP A 70 -5.49 13.83 8.71
C ASP A 70 -6.52 13.06 9.54
N LEU A 71 -6.12 11.92 10.09
CA LEU A 71 -7.04 11.11 10.88
C LEU A 71 -6.87 11.31 12.38
N LYS A 72 -5.89 12.12 12.79
CA LYS A 72 -5.64 12.42 14.20
C LYS A 72 -5.33 11.18 15.03
N CYS A 73 -4.57 10.26 14.44
CA CYS A 73 -4.21 9.00 15.08
C CYS A 73 -2.69 8.90 15.17
N PRO A 74 -2.06 9.50 16.18
CA PRO A 74 -0.59 9.59 16.22
C PRO A 74 0.16 8.35 16.65
N ASP A 75 -0.47 7.43 17.34
CA ASP A 75 0.26 6.31 17.93
C ASP A 75 0.19 5.04 17.12
N TYR A 76 0.25 5.16 15.81
CA TYR A 76 0.16 4.01 14.93
C TYR A 76 1.51 3.64 14.35
N THR A 77 1.73 2.33 14.23
CA THR A 77 2.90 1.80 13.52
C THR A 77 2.46 1.43 12.13
N CYS A 78 3.17 1.93 11.15
CA CYS A 78 2.82 1.72 9.75
C CYS A 78 3.79 0.77 9.08
N MET A 79 3.24 -0.10 8.25
CA MET A 79 4.02 -1.08 7.50
C MET A 79 3.60 -1.02 6.05
N ILE A 80 4.53 -1.31 5.16
CA ILE A 80 4.23 -1.38 3.74
C ILE A 80 4.60 -2.75 3.21
N TYR A 81 3.72 -3.31 2.41
CA TYR A 81 3.94 -4.57 1.71
C TYR A 81 4.02 -4.25 0.23
N PHE A 82 4.91 -4.90 -0.48
CA PHE A 82 5.13 -4.58 -1.89
C PHE A 82 5.52 -5.82 -2.68
N SER A 83 5.25 -5.79 -3.98
CA SER A 83 5.61 -6.90 -4.86
C SER A 83 5.46 -6.45 -6.30
N GLU A 84 6.22 -7.07 -7.19
CA GLU A 84 6.01 -6.92 -8.61
C GLU A 84 4.88 -7.80 -9.11
N ASN A 85 4.45 -8.76 -8.29
CA ASN A 85 3.38 -9.67 -8.66
C ASN A 85 2.10 -9.26 -7.92
N LYS A 86 1.16 -8.69 -8.66
CA LYS A 86 -0.06 -8.18 -8.06
C LYS A 86 -0.87 -9.26 -7.38
N LYS A 87 -0.99 -10.43 -8.03
CA LYS A 87 -1.77 -11.51 -7.46
C LYS A 87 -1.19 -12.03 -6.16
N LYS A 88 0.14 -12.10 -6.10
CA LYS A 88 0.80 -12.51 -4.89
C LYS A 88 0.51 -11.52 -3.77
N LEU A 89 0.54 -10.24 -4.10
CA LEU A 89 0.28 -9.20 -3.12
C LEU A 89 -1.18 -9.21 -2.68
N GLU A 90 -2.09 -9.53 -3.58
CA GLU A 90 -3.50 -9.67 -3.20
C GLU A 90 -3.69 -10.79 -2.18
N LYS A 91 -2.98 -11.90 -2.36
CA LYS A 91 -3.02 -12.99 -1.39
C LYS A 91 -2.42 -12.57 -0.07
N GLU A 92 -1.35 -11.82 -0.13
CA GLU A 92 -0.71 -11.31 1.06
C GLU A 92 -1.66 -10.39 1.83
N SER A 93 -2.33 -9.51 1.12
CA SER A 93 -3.29 -8.59 1.72
C SER A 93 -4.42 -9.36 2.41
N ALA A 94 -4.94 -10.39 1.74
CA ALA A 94 -6.00 -11.20 2.32
C ALA A 94 -5.52 -11.91 3.58
N LYS A 95 -4.29 -12.40 3.58
CA LYS A 95 -3.71 -13.06 4.74
C LYS A 95 -3.58 -12.10 5.92
N VAL A 96 -3.11 -10.91 5.67
CA VAL A 96 -2.93 -9.93 6.72
C VAL A 96 -4.27 -9.55 7.33
N LYS A 97 -5.26 -9.32 6.49
CA LYS A 97 -6.58 -8.98 6.97
C LYS A 97 -7.18 -10.12 7.78
N SER A 98 -7.01 -11.34 7.30
CA SER A 98 -7.53 -12.51 7.99
C SER A 98 -6.90 -12.69 9.37
N LYS A 99 -5.60 -12.39 9.45
CA LYS A 99 -4.89 -12.48 10.71
C LYS A 99 -5.46 -11.50 11.74
N TYR A 100 -5.76 -10.29 11.32
CA TYR A 100 -6.35 -9.33 12.23
C TYR A 100 -7.80 -9.68 12.58
N LYS A 101 -8.53 -10.24 11.64
CA LYS A 101 -9.92 -10.60 11.89
C LYS A 101 -10.10 -11.71 12.92
N LYS A 102 -9.06 -12.47 13.18
CA LYS A 102 -9.12 -13.51 14.20
C LYS A 102 -9.37 -12.92 15.59
N ASN A 103 -8.96 -11.69 15.77
CA ASN A 103 -9.23 -10.99 17.02
C ASN A 103 -10.53 -10.21 16.83
N LYS A 104 -11.57 -10.65 17.46
CA LYS A 104 -12.89 -10.06 17.27
C LYS A 104 -13.00 -8.63 17.76
N SER A 105 -12.05 -8.21 18.59
CA SER A 105 -12.03 -6.82 19.04
C SER A 105 -11.50 -5.86 18.01
N ILE A 106 -10.85 -6.38 16.97
CA ILE A 106 -10.21 -5.52 15.96
C ILE A 106 -11.20 -5.15 14.88
N VAL A 107 -11.19 -3.88 14.52
CA VAL A 107 -11.99 -3.33 13.43
C VAL A 107 -11.05 -2.98 12.29
N LEU A 108 -11.27 -3.55 11.12
CA LEU A 108 -10.48 -3.22 9.94
C LEU A 108 -11.15 -2.05 9.24
N MET A 109 -10.38 -0.99 9.03
CA MET A 109 -10.91 0.21 8.42
C MET A 109 -10.13 0.53 7.15
N PRO A 110 -10.78 0.44 5.98
CA PRO A 110 -10.06 0.78 4.74
C PRO A 110 -9.85 2.28 4.64
N ILE A 111 -8.71 2.66 4.09
CA ILE A 111 -8.43 4.04 3.80
C ILE A 111 -8.88 4.31 2.37
N ASP A 112 -9.68 5.34 2.20
CA ASP A 112 -10.20 5.71 0.90
C ASP A 112 -9.04 5.98 -0.06
N PRO A 113 -8.99 5.32 -1.22
CA PRO A 113 -7.91 5.57 -2.17
C PRO A 113 -7.83 7.01 -2.66
N ASP A 114 -8.94 7.74 -2.60
CA ASP A 114 -8.90 9.15 -2.97
C ASP A 114 -8.32 10.01 -1.86
N ALA A 115 -8.26 9.50 -0.64
CA ALA A 115 -7.75 10.25 0.49
C ALA A 115 -6.26 10.08 0.68
N PHE A 116 -5.73 8.93 0.32
CA PHE A 116 -4.31 8.66 0.51
C PHE A 116 -3.76 7.77 -0.58
N ARG A 117 -2.65 8.18 -1.17
CA ARG A 117 -1.89 7.36 -2.11
C ARG A 117 -0.41 7.57 -1.85
N PHE A 118 0.33 6.47 -1.98
CA PHE A 118 1.78 6.54 -1.87
C PHE A 118 2.35 7.30 -3.06
N LYS A 119 3.33 8.13 -2.79
CA LYS A 119 4.02 8.88 -3.85
C LYS A 119 5.50 8.57 -3.79
N LYS A 120 6.13 8.52 -4.95
CA LYS A 120 7.56 8.29 -5.00
C LYS A 120 8.27 9.40 -4.22
N PRO A 121 9.13 9.04 -3.27
CA PRO A 121 9.84 10.07 -2.50
C PRO A 121 10.79 10.85 -3.39
N GLU A 122 10.94 12.12 -3.10
CA GLU A 122 11.87 12.96 -3.85
C GLU A 122 13.29 12.73 -3.40
N GLU A 123 14.20 12.95 -4.31
CA GLU A 123 15.62 12.76 -4.03
C GLU A 123 16.18 13.76 -3.08
#